data_82b0166923d515659a9857ae764e11ce
#
_entry.id   82b0166923d515659a9857ae764e11ce
#
_cell.length_a   1.000
_cell.length_b   1.000
_cell.length_c   1.000
_cell.angle_alpha   90.00
_cell.angle_beta   90.00
_cell.angle_gamma   90.00
#
_symmetry.space_group_name_H-M   'P 1'
#
loop_
_entity.id
_entity.type
_entity.pdbx_description
1 polymer ?
#
loop_
_entity_poly.entity_id
_entity_poly.type
_entity_poly.pdbx_seq_one_letter_code
_entity_poly.pdbx_strand_id
1 'polypeptide(L)'
;MRIKTRFTIHLALGLILWLLGTGLLGVFIIEGILPLLGIHVSIDEEGLVIGWVFGISTLLCIVLFGWYFGGPIGFIMAWIHRLSQDNYEQPADLSKIYTRKGKLRMRFRLYQEVLEHLQSLRVKLQANEIERSQIEEAKQEWIAGISHDLKTPLTYIKGYSALLLNEQYEWSKEEAISFIREMDDKGKHMEELIQDLSLVTQLNRADGALPLQKTNQDIVEFTKRVVADISNNPQASCYHLHFQTDSSAIYVDFDSKFMQRILQNMMMNSILHNPDHTDIYVQIADTGEHAVIHIKDNGVGMPAHMVEHLFQQYYRGTTTDSTSEGTGLGMAIVYKLVQVHDGTISVESEPSQGTSFTIRLPKEGVSSLG
;
A
#
# COMPACT_ATOMS: atom_id res chain seq x y z
N MET A 1 10.02 -28.28 -18.75
CA MET A 1 10.65 -29.50 -18.17
C MET A 1 11.19 -29.10 -16.78
N ARG A 2 10.73 -29.75 -15.69
CA ARG A 2 11.07 -29.38 -14.30
C ARG A 2 12.60 -29.43 -14.08
N ILE A 3 13.13 -28.53 -13.24
CA ILE A 3 14.57 -28.43 -12.93
C ILE A 3 15.18 -29.77 -12.54
N LYS A 4 14.44 -30.61 -11.78
CA LYS A 4 14.85 -31.97 -11.40
C LYS A 4 15.20 -32.82 -12.61
N THR A 5 14.33 -32.83 -13.63
CA THR A 5 14.53 -33.65 -14.84
C THR A 5 15.74 -33.17 -15.65
N ARG A 6 15.95 -31.88 -15.79
CA ARG A 6 17.13 -31.29 -16.44
C ARG A 6 18.42 -31.65 -15.69
N PHE A 7 18.39 -31.53 -14.36
CA PHE A 7 19.54 -31.89 -13.51
C PHE A 7 19.91 -33.38 -13.67
N THR A 8 18.92 -34.28 -13.56
CA THR A 8 19.14 -35.72 -13.72
C THR A 8 19.71 -36.06 -15.09
N ILE A 9 19.21 -35.45 -16.18
CA ILE A 9 19.73 -35.69 -17.54
C ILE A 9 21.18 -35.19 -17.64
N HIS A 10 21.52 -33.99 -17.16
CA HIS A 10 22.91 -33.51 -17.24
C HIS A 10 23.87 -34.34 -16.39
N LEU A 11 23.43 -34.82 -15.23
CA LEU A 11 24.21 -35.71 -14.37
C LEU A 11 24.42 -37.06 -15.05
N ALA A 12 23.37 -37.68 -15.58
CA ALA A 12 23.46 -38.96 -16.27
C ALA A 12 24.34 -38.88 -17.51
N LEU A 13 24.17 -37.88 -18.37
CA LEU A 13 25.02 -37.66 -19.54
C LEU A 13 26.47 -37.41 -19.14
N GLY A 14 26.73 -36.64 -18.10
CA GLY A 14 28.09 -36.41 -17.59
C GLY A 14 28.77 -37.68 -17.10
N LEU A 15 28.05 -38.56 -16.37
CA LEU A 15 28.53 -39.85 -15.92
C LEU A 15 28.82 -40.80 -17.08
N ILE A 16 27.93 -40.88 -18.08
CA ILE A 16 28.12 -41.70 -19.27
C ILE A 16 29.34 -41.22 -20.05
N LEU A 17 29.47 -39.91 -20.29
CA LEU A 17 30.63 -39.35 -20.98
C LEU A 17 31.93 -39.58 -20.23
N TRP A 18 31.92 -39.51 -18.91
CA TRP A 18 33.08 -39.81 -18.08
C TRP A 18 33.47 -41.29 -18.18
N LEU A 19 32.52 -42.24 -18.05
CA LEU A 19 32.79 -43.67 -18.18
C LEU A 19 33.36 -44.05 -19.57
N LEU A 20 32.74 -43.55 -20.64
CA LEU A 20 33.22 -43.78 -21.99
C LEU A 20 34.58 -43.13 -22.24
N GLY A 21 34.79 -41.90 -21.77
CA GLY A 21 36.03 -41.15 -21.89
C GLY A 21 37.20 -41.83 -21.18
N THR A 22 36.97 -42.31 -19.93
CA THR A 22 38.00 -43.03 -19.15
C THR A 22 38.37 -44.35 -19.78
N GLY A 23 37.39 -45.12 -20.30
CA GLY A 23 37.65 -46.36 -21.02
C GLY A 23 38.48 -46.15 -22.30
N LEU A 24 38.08 -45.18 -23.12
CA LEU A 24 38.84 -44.85 -24.36
C LEU A 24 40.23 -44.31 -24.04
N LEU A 25 40.40 -43.50 -23.00
CA LEU A 25 41.70 -42.97 -22.57
C LEU A 25 42.62 -44.09 -22.07
N GLY A 26 42.09 -45.06 -21.34
CA GLY A 26 42.83 -46.24 -20.90
C GLY A 26 43.36 -47.06 -22.05
N VAL A 27 42.50 -47.40 -23.04
CA VAL A 27 42.90 -48.10 -24.25
C VAL A 27 43.94 -47.29 -25.04
N PHE A 28 43.72 -46.01 -25.23
CA PHE A 28 44.65 -45.13 -25.96
C PHE A 28 46.06 -45.07 -25.32
N ILE A 29 46.11 -45.05 -23.96
CA ILE A 29 47.38 -45.05 -23.25
C ILE A 29 48.07 -46.40 -23.41
N ILE A 30 47.37 -47.50 -23.21
CA ILE A 30 47.97 -48.90 -23.28
C ILE A 30 48.36 -49.29 -24.65
N GLU A 31 47.48 -49.10 -25.63
CA GLU A 31 47.73 -49.56 -27.02
C GLU A 31 48.42 -48.52 -27.91
N GLY A 32 48.33 -47.21 -27.52
CA GLY A 32 48.92 -46.15 -28.36
C GLY A 32 50.20 -45.54 -27.74
N ILE A 33 50.14 -44.98 -26.55
CA ILE A 33 51.22 -44.16 -25.97
C ILE A 33 52.36 -45.05 -25.45
N LEU A 34 52.08 -46.05 -24.66
CA LEU A 34 53.12 -46.91 -24.04
C LEU A 34 53.97 -47.66 -25.01
N PRO A 35 53.42 -48.29 -26.08
CA PRO A 35 54.23 -48.93 -27.11
C PRO A 35 55.10 -47.94 -27.90
N LEU A 36 54.56 -46.69 -28.14
CA LEU A 36 55.33 -45.65 -28.86
C LEU A 36 56.55 -45.15 -28.04
N LEU A 37 56.51 -45.30 -26.75
CA LEU A 37 57.61 -44.98 -25.79
C LEU A 37 58.53 -46.17 -25.57
N GLY A 38 58.29 -47.33 -26.26
CA GLY A 38 59.09 -48.54 -26.10
C GLY A 38 58.81 -49.24 -24.73
N ILE A 39 57.71 -48.92 -24.05
CA ILE A 39 57.34 -49.55 -22.82
C ILE A 39 56.35 -50.68 -23.07
N HIS A 40 56.81 -51.91 -22.91
CA HIS A 40 55.96 -53.12 -22.98
C HIS A 40 55.42 -53.41 -21.54
N VAL A 41 54.16 -53.28 -21.36
CA VAL A 41 53.47 -53.51 -20.07
C VAL A 41 53.06 -54.97 -19.99
N SER A 42 53.36 -55.64 -18.92
CA SER A 42 52.88 -57.00 -18.67
C SER A 42 51.40 -56.99 -18.30
N ILE A 43 50.66 -58.08 -18.44
CA ILE A 43 49.23 -58.21 -18.16
C ILE A 43 48.93 -57.83 -16.73
N ASP A 44 49.81 -58.07 -15.76
CA ASP A 44 49.69 -57.74 -14.36
C ASP A 44 49.88 -56.21 -14.14
N GLU A 45 50.70 -55.54 -14.92
CA GLU A 45 50.95 -54.11 -14.86
C GLU A 45 49.83 -53.24 -15.55
N GLU A 46 49.15 -53.82 -16.56
CA GLU A 46 48.04 -53.20 -17.27
C GLU A 46 46.93 -52.80 -16.26
N GLY A 47 46.60 -53.66 -15.28
CA GLY A 47 45.64 -53.38 -14.23
C GLY A 47 46.02 -52.19 -13.39
N LEU A 48 47.30 -51.96 -13.06
CA LEU A 48 47.79 -50.81 -12.32
C LEU A 48 47.70 -49.52 -13.15
N VAL A 49 48.01 -49.54 -14.42
CA VAL A 49 47.90 -48.41 -15.34
C VAL A 49 46.44 -47.98 -15.49
N ILE A 50 45.52 -48.91 -15.68
CA ILE A 50 44.08 -48.67 -15.74
C ILE A 50 43.59 -48.04 -14.39
N GLY A 51 44.03 -48.57 -13.24
CA GLY A 51 43.70 -48.03 -11.93
C GLY A 51 44.12 -46.58 -11.76
N TRP A 52 45.35 -46.21 -12.16
CA TRP A 52 45.83 -44.83 -12.10
C TRP A 52 45.05 -43.91 -13.07
N VAL A 53 44.81 -44.33 -14.31
CA VAL A 53 44.00 -43.57 -15.28
C VAL A 53 42.61 -43.32 -14.75
N PHE A 54 41.98 -44.34 -14.18
CA PHE A 54 40.64 -44.21 -13.58
C PHE A 54 40.67 -43.28 -12.36
N GLY A 55 41.65 -43.42 -11.45
CA GLY A 55 41.77 -42.54 -10.27
C GLY A 55 41.95 -41.06 -10.62
N ILE A 56 42.89 -40.78 -11.55
CA ILE A 56 43.16 -39.39 -11.96
C ILE A 56 41.93 -38.81 -12.70
N SER A 57 41.32 -39.56 -13.61
CA SER A 57 40.14 -39.10 -14.35
C SER A 57 38.92 -38.86 -13.43
N THR A 58 38.76 -39.71 -12.39
CA THR A 58 37.73 -39.53 -11.39
C THR A 58 37.93 -38.21 -10.62
N LEU A 59 39.16 -37.96 -10.15
CA LEU A 59 39.48 -36.74 -9.44
C LEU A 59 39.20 -35.48 -10.32
N LEU A 60 39.64 -35.53 -11.58
CA LEU A 60 39.39 -34.45 -12.54
C LEU A 60 37.88 -34.24 -12.77
N CYS A 61 37.11 -35.34 -12.92
CA CYS A 61 35.68 -35.30 -13.06
C CYS A 61 35.01 -34.65 -11.85
N ILE A 62 35.38 -35.00 -10.63
CA ILE A 62 34.84 -34.39 -9.39
C ILE A 62 35.09 -32.88 -9.39
N VAL A 63 36.30 -32.44 -9.74
CA VAL A 63 36.65 -31.01 -9.78
C VAL A 63 35.83 -30.28 -10.86
N LEU A 64 35.70 -30.83 -12.05
CA LEU A 64 34.93 -30.25 -13.14
C LEU A 64 33.44 -30.19 -12.82
N PHE A 65 32.86 -31.21 -12.20
CA PHE A 65 31.47 -31.23 -11.73
C PHE A 65 31.25 -30.20 -10.61
N GLY A 66 32.15 -30.16 -9.62
CA GLY A 66 32.12 -29.17 -8.56
C GLY A 66 32.12 -27.71 -9.11
N TRP A 67 32.99 -27.46 -10.10
CA TRP A 67 33.06 -26.17 -10.77
C TRP A 67 31.81 -25.86 -11.62
N TYR A 68 31.29 -26.83 -12.34
CA TYR A 68 30.13 -26.67 -13.22
C TYR A 68 28.84 -26.43 -12.46
N PHE A 69 28.57 -27.22 -11.41
CA PHE A 69 27.33 -27.12 -10.59
C PHE A 69 27.49 -26.19 -9.39
N GLY A 70 28.63 -26.17 -8.73
CA GLY A 70 28.87 -25.40 -7.51
C GLY A 70 28.91 -23.90 -7.76
N GLY A 71 29.50 -23.46 -8.87
CA GLY A 71 29.58 -22.03 -9.19
C GLY A 71 28.24 -21.33 -9.26
N PRO A 72 27.26 -21.83 -10.04
CA PRO A 72 25.91 -21.26 -10.08
C PRO A 72 25.17 -21.30 -8.73
N ILE A 73 25.31 -22.38 -7.96
CA ILE A 73 24.69 -22.49 -6.63
C ILE A 73 25.28 -21.43 -5.68
N GLY A 74 26.61 -21.27 -5.68
CA GLY A 74 27.26 -20.23 -4.86
C GLY A 74 26.78 -18.81 -5.22
N PHE A 75 26.60 -18.52 -6.51
CA PHE A 75 26.03 -17.26 -6.98
C PHE A 75 24.60 -17.06 -6.47
N ILE A 76 23.74 -18.08 -6.59
CA ILE A 76 22.35 -18.05 -6.13
C ILE A 76 22.29 -17.81 -4.61
N MET A 77 23.10 -18.51 -3.83
CA MET A 77 23.17 -18.36 -2.38
C MET A 77 23.65 -16.97 -1.97
N ALA A 78 24.66 -16.43 -2.65
CA ALA A 78 25.13 -15.06 -2.41
C ALA A 78 24.04 -14.03 -2.74
N TRP A 79 23.26 -14.27 -3.79
CA TRP A 79 22.14 -13.37 -4.13
C TRP A 79 21.01 -13.45 -3.11
N ILE A 80 20.61 -14.66 -2.69
CA ILE A 80 19.62 -14.85 -1.62
C ILE A 80 20.09 -14.17 -0.32
N HIS A 81 21.37 -14.32 0.04
CA HIS A 81 21.93 -13.68 1.23
C HIS A 81 21.87 -12.14 1.15
N ARG A 82 22.14 -11.55 -0.01
CA ARG A 82 21.97 -10.09 -0.20
C ARG A 82 20.51 -9.65 -0.04
N LEU A 83 19.57 -10.40 -0.64
CA LEU A 83 18.14 -10.10 -0.49
C LEU A 83 17.67 -10.23 0.97
N SER A 84 18.24 -11.14 1.76
CA SER A 84 17.93 -11.28 3.19
C SER A 84 18.54 -10.16 4.06
N GLN A 85 19.43 -9.34 3.52
CA GLN A 85 20.01 -8.15 4.16
C GLN A 85 19.39 -6.85 3.60
N ASP A 86 18.19 -6.92 3.04
CA ASP A 86 17.46 -5.80 2.46
C ASP A 86 18.21 -5.07 1.32
N ASN A 87 19.21 -5.74 0.74
CA ASN A 87 19.92 -5.20 -0.41
C ASN A 87 19.27 -5.69 -1.71
N TYR A 88 18.38 -4.86 -2.27
CA TYR A 88 17.61 -5.14 -3.49
C TYR A 88 18.30 -4.67 -4.76
N GLU A 89 19.54 -4.18 -4.67
CA GLU A 89 20.31 -3.81 -5.85
C GLU A 89 20.61 -5.02 -6.73
N GLN A 90 20.71 -4.77 -8.01
CA GLN A 90 21.06 -5.83 -8.96
C GLN A 90 22.50 -6.31 -8.70
N PRO A 91 22.76 -7.63 -8.54
CA PRO A 91 24.13 -8.10 -8.34
C PRO A 91 25.03 -7.64 -9.47
N ALA A 92 26.12 -6.97 -9.16
CA ALA A 92 27.10 -6.50 -10.15
C ALA A 92 27.62 -7.64 -11.04
N ASP A 93 27.64 -8.86 -10.49
CA ASP A 93 28.07 -10.08 -11.18
C ASP A 93 27.01 -10.67 -12.12
N LEU A 94 25.83 -10.07 -12.22
CA LEU A 94 24.77 -10.57 -13.12
C LEU A 94 25.23 -10.55 -14.59
N SER A 95 26.08 -9.61 -14.97
CA SER A 95 26.72 -9.54 -16.28
C SER A 95 27.61 -10.76 -16.57
N LYS A 96 28.16 -11.41 -15.54
CA LYS A 96 29.04 -12.59 -15.67
C LYS A 96 28.27 -13.87 -16.02
N ILE A 97 26.97 -13.93 -15.74
CA ILE A 97 26.14 -15.11 -16.05
C ILE A 97 25.56 -15.07 -17.45
N TYR A 98 25.61 -13.93 -18.13
CA TYR A 98 25.20 -13.80 -19.53
C TYR A 98 26.38 -13.79 -20.50
N THR A 99 26.11 -14.22 -21.74
CA THR A 99 27.07 -14.08 -22.86
C THR A 99 26.96 -12.68 -23.46
N ARG A 100 27.94 -12.24 -24.28
CA ARG A 100 27.88 -10.97 -25.02
C ARG A 100 26.62 -10.82 -25.90
N LYS A 101 25.93 -11.90 -26.23
CA LYS A 101 24.66 -11.94 -27.00
C LYS A 101 23.43 -11.97 -26.10
N GLY A 102 23.53 -11.69 -24.78
CA GLY A 102 22.41 -11.65 -23.84
C GLY A 102 21.83 -13.02 -23.46
N LYS A 103 22.44 -14.14 -23.89
CA LYS A 103 21.96 -15.49 -23.52
C LYS A 103 22.66 -15.96 -22.25
N LEU A 104 21.95 -16.69 -21.39
CA LEU A 104 22.55 -17.36 -20.22
C LEU A 104 23.69 -18.30 -20.63
N ARG A 105 24.82 -18.24 -19.92
CA ARG A 105 25.94 -19.17 -20.10
C ARG A 105 25.48 -20.58 -19.77
N MET A 106 26.06 -21.57 -20.44
CA MET A 106 25.62 -22.98 -20.44
C MET A 106 25.41 -23.55 -19.03
N ARG A 107 26.31 -23.27 -18.08
CA ARG A 107 26.25 -23.74 -16.70
C ARG A 107 25.09 -23.11 -15.89
N PHE A 108 24.59 -21.91 -16.26
CA PHE A 108 23.47 -21.22 -15.60
C PHE A 108 22.11 -21.57 -16.22
N ARG A 109 22.08 -22.13 -17.41
CA ARG A 109 20.82 -22.50 -18.10
C ARG A 109 20.00 -23.54 -17.32
N LEU A 110 20.69 -24.40 -16.55
CA LEU A 110 20.03 -25.35 -15.65
C LEU A 110 19.21 -24.68 -14.58
N TYR A 111 19.67 -23.50 -14.09
CA TYR A 111 19.08 -22.72 -12.99
C TYR A 111 18.26 -21.55 -13.48
N GLN A 112 17.92 -21.49 -14.76
CA GLN A 112 17.19 -20.37 -15.38
C GLN A 112 15.90 -20.04 -14.64
N GLU A 113 15.09 -21.03 -14.33
CA GLU A 113 13.81 -20.88 -13.61
C GLU A 113 14.01 -20.27 -12.21
N VAL A 114 15.07 -20.71 -11.49
CA VAL A 114 15.41 -20.14 -10.16
C VAL A 114 15.85 -18.69 -10.27
N LEU A 115 16.66 -18.36 -11.27
CA LEU A 115 17.13 -17.00 -11.52
C LEU A 115 15.98 -16.05 -11.88
N GLU A 116 15.02 -16.52 -12.68
CA GLU A 116 13.81 -15.77 -13.03
C GLU A 116 12.92 -15.52 -11.79
N HIS A 117 12.73 -16.53 -10.94
CA HIS A 117 11.99 -16.38 -9.69
C HIS A 117 12.69 -15.43 -8.71
N LEU A 118 14.02 -15.50 -8.57
CA LEU A 118 14.79 -14.58 -7.75
C LEU A 118 14.68 -13.13 -8.26
N GLN A 119 14.72 -12.94 -9.57
CA GLN A 119 14.54 -11.64 -10.18
C GLN A 119 13.13 -11.07 -9.89
N SER A 120 12.10 -11.90 -10.06
CA SER A 120 10.72 -11.52 -9.73
C SER A 120 10.54 -11.20 -8.24
N LEU A 121 11.12 -12.03 -7.36
CA LEU A 121 11.10 -11.81 -5.92
C LEU A 121 11.78 -10.49 -5.56
N ARG A 122 12.97 -10.23 -6.12
CA ARG A 122 13.68 -8.96 -5.91
C ARG A 122 12.82 -7.75 -6.25
N VAL A 123 12.19 -7.78 -7.44
CA VAL A 123 11.34 -6.65 -7.89
C VAL A 123 10.17 -6.43 -6.93
N LYS A 124 9.53 -7.51 -6.47
CA LYS A 124 8.42 -7.42 -5.51
C LYS A 124 8.88 -6.87 -4.15
N LEU A 125 10.01 -7.38 -3.64
CA LEU A 125 10.55 -6.90 -2.36
C LEU A 125 10.94 -5.42 -2.44
N GLN A 126 11.58 -5.01 -3.52
CA GLN A 126 11.95 -3.60 -3.74
C GLN A 126 10.72 -2.69 -3.84
N ALA A 127 9.67 -3.13 -4.55
CA ALA A 127 8.41 -2.37 -4.64
C ALA A 127 7.74 -2.23 -3.27
N ASN A 128 7.67 -3.31 -2.49
CA ASN A 128 7.10 -3.29 -1.15
C ASN A 128 7.89 -2.38 -0.19
N GLU A 129 9.23 -2.35 -0.31
CA GLU A 129 10.05 -1.48 0.54
C GLU A 129 9.86 0.00 0.20
N ILE A 130 9.76 0.32 -1.10
CA ILE A 130 9.46 1.70 -1.54
C ILE A 130 8.08 2.12 -1.03
N GLU A 131 7.06 1.28 -1.19
CA GLU A 131 5.71 1.56 -0.71
C GLU A 131 5.69 1.75 0.80
N ARG A 132 6.37 0.87 1.56
CA ARG A 132 6.48 0.97 3.01
C ARG A 132 7.16 2.27 3.45
N SER A 133 8.25 2.66 2.77
CA SER A 133 8.95 3.92 3.04
C SER A 133 8.05 5.13 2.81
N GLN A 134 7.30 5.14 1.70
CA GLN A 134 6.35 6.22 1.39
C GLN A 134 5.23 6.34 2.43
N ILE A 135 4.69 5.20 2.89
CA ILE A 135 3.67 5.18 3.95
C ILE A 135 4.25 5.73 5.27
N GLU A 136 5.47 5.36 5.63
CA GLU A 136 6.10 5.82 6.88
C GLU A 136 6.43 7.32 6.81
N GLU A 137 6.93 7.82 5.67
CA GLU A 137 7.14 9.25 5.44
C GLU A 137 5.84 10.03 5.54
N ALA A 138 4.78 9.61 4.83
CA ALA A 138 3.46 10.24 4.89
C ALA A 138 2.89 10.24 6.31
N LYS A 139 3.09 9.17 7.07
CA LYS A 139 2.69 9.09 8.48
C LYS A 139 3.45 10.08 9.36
N GLN A 140 4.76 10.26 9.15
CA GLN A 140 5.57 11.22 9.90
C GLN A 140 5.17 12.67 9.58
N GLU A 141 4.97 13.00 8.31
CA GLU A 141 4.46 14.31 7.88
C GLU A 141 3.08 14.59 8.49
N TRP A 142 2.20 13.60 8.51
CA TRP A 142 0.89 13.72 9.10
C TRP A 142 0.94 13.94 10.62
N ILE A 143 1.80 13.22 11.38
CA ILE A 143 1.98 13.43 12.82
C ILE A 143 2.48 14.87 13.08
N ALA A 144 3.41 15.35 12.26
CA ALA A 144 3.89 16.74 12.35
C ALA A 144 2.77 17.74 12.07
N GLY A 145 1.92 17.47 11.05
CA GLY A 145 0.75 18.28 10.72
C GLY A 145 -0.27 18.33 11.86
N ILE A 146 -0.65 17.19 12.45
CA ILE A 146 -1.57 17.17 13.62
C ILE A 146 -0.98 17.93 14.80
N SER A 147 0.31 17.76 15.07
CA SER A 147 0.97 18.48 16.16
C SER A 147 0.89 19.99 15.96
N HIS A 148 1.03 20.45 14.72
CA HIS A 148 0.86 21.86 14.35
C HIS A 148 -0.60 22.32 14.54
N ASP A 149 -1.56 21.52 14.03
CA ASP A 149 -2.99 21.84 14.07
C ASP A 149 -3.57 21.84 15.50
N LEU A 150 -2.99 21.06 16.41
CA LEU A 150 -3.31 21.13 17.84
C LEU A 150 -2.61 22.31 18.55
N LYS A 151 -1.39 22.66 18.13
CA LYS A 151 -0.64 23.76 18.73
C LYS A 151 -1.25 25.13 18.44
N THR A 152 -1.82 25.31 17.26
CA THR A 152 -2.44 26.58 16.82
C THR A 152 -3.59 26.99 17.73
N PRO A 153 -4.68 26.23 17.91
CA PRO A 153 -5.77 26.57 18.81
C PRO A 153 -5.31 26.72 20.26
N LEU A 154 -4.38 25.88 20.72
CA LEU A 154 -3.79 25.99 22.06
C LEU A 154 -3.08 27.35 22.25
N THR A 155 -2.39 27.85 21.22
CA THR A 155 -1.73 29.15 21.27
C THR A 155 -2.74 30.29 21.41
N TYR A 156 -3.89 30.22 20.70
CA TYR A 156 -4.99 31.17 20.84
C TYR A 156 -5.58 31.16 22.26
N ILE A 157 -5.89 29.96 22.78
CA ILE A 157 -6.42 29.81 24.17
C ILE A 157 -5.44 30.42 25.17
N LYS A 158 -4.15 30.12 25.06
CA LYS A 158 -3.11 30.70 25.94
C LYS A 158 -3.00 32.20 25.77
N GLY A 159 -3.10 32.71 24.55
CA GLY A 159 -3.05 34.15 24.25
C GLY A 159 -4.21 34.92 24.90
N TYR A 160 -5.44 34.48 24.66
CA TYR A 160 -6.63 35.12 25.29
C TYR A 160 -6.63 34.98 26.81
N SER A 161 -6.19 33.83 27.33
CA SER A 161 -6.04 33.66 28.78
C SER A 161 -5.02 34.66 29.37
N ALA A 162 -3.88 34.85 28.69
CA ALA A 162 -2.87 35.83 29.13
C ALA A 162 -3.37 37.27 29.06
N LEU A 163 -4.20 37.64 28.05
CA LEU A 163 -4.84 38.93 27.94
C LEU A 163 -5.81 39.15 29.08
N LEU A 164 -6.67 38.18 29.41
CA LEU A 164 -7.64 38.26 30.49
C LEU A 164 -6.96 38.35 31.88
N LEU A 165 -5.80 37.76 32.07
CA LEU A 165 -5.01 37.81 33.30
C LEU A 165 -4.14 39.05 33.45
N ASN A 166 -4.12 39.94 32.43
CA ASN A 166 -3.34 41.17 32.50
C ASN A 166 -4.03 42.25 33.34
N GLU A 167 -3.57 42.45 34.55
CA GLU A 167 -4.08 43.45 35.51
C GLU A 167 -3.85 44.91 35.09
N GLN A 168 -3.03 45.15 34.04
CA GLN A 168 -2.76 46.52 33.55
C GLN A 168 -3.86 47.05 32.63
N TYR A 169 -4.84 46.22 32.25
CA TYR A 169 -5.92 46.57 31.35
C TYR A 169 -7.26 46.10 31.91
N GLU A 170 -8.23 47.02 31.99
CA GLU A 170 -9.61 46.70 32.37
C GLU A 170 -10.44 46.40 31.13
N TRP A 171 -10.75 45.12 30.92
CA TRP A 171 -11.58 44.63 29.81
C TRP A 171 -13.06 44.93 30.12
N SER A 172 -13.80 45.41 29.13
CA SER A 172 -15.25 45.41 29.22
C SER A 172 -15.80 43.98 29.34
N LYS A 173 -17.00 43.86 29.91
CA LYS A 173 -17.65 42.57 30.06
C LYS A 173 -17.89 41.90 28.70
N GLU A 174 -18.20 42.69 27.67
CA GLU A 174 -18.43 42.24 26.29
C GLU A 174 -17.15 41.71 25.65
N GLU A 175 -16.02 42.38 25.81
CA GLU A 175 -14.70 41.95 25.34
C GLU A 175 -14.27 40.66 26.04
N ALA A 176 -14.38 40.58 27.36
CA ALA A 176 -14.04 39.40 28.12
C ALA A 176 -14.88 38.18 27.69
N ILE A 177 -16.19 38.37 27.47
CA ILE A 177 -17.07 37.29 26.95
C ILE A 177 -16.67 36.88 25.51
N SER A 178 -16.27 37.83 24.66
CA SER A 178 -15.83 37.49 23.30
C SER A 178 -14.57 36.61 23.32
N PHE A 179 -13.59 36.93 24.15
CA PHE A 179 -12.37 36.13 24.32
C PHE A 179 -12.66 34.73 24.87
N ILE A 180 -13.59 34.62 25.84
CA ILE A 180 -14.01 33.32 26.38
C ILE A 180 -14.70 32.47 25.31
N ARG A 181 -15.53 33.07 24.44
CA ARG A 181 -16.18 32.36 23.33
C ARG A 181 -15.14 31.83 22.32
N GLU A 182 -14.17 32.65 21.94
CA GLU A 182 -13.08 32.22 21.05
C GLU A 182 -12.28 31.07 21.67
N MET A 183 -12.01 31.13 22.97
CA MET A 183 -11.32 30.02 23.68
C MET A 183 -12.17 28.74 23.68
N ASP A 184 -13.48 28.84 23.92
CA ASP A 184 -14.41 27.72 23.90
C ASP A 184 -14.50 27.08 22.51
N ASP A 185 -14.59 27.88 21.45
CA ASP A 185 -14.65 27.42 20.08
C ASP A 185 -13.33 26.74 19.65
N LYS A 186 -12.17 27.30 20.05
CA LYS A 186 -10.88 26.64 19.82
C LYS A 186 -10.72 25.36 20.65
N GLY A 187 -11.30 25.31 21.84
CA GLY A 187 -11.34 24.09 22.66
C GLY A 187 -12.18 22.98 22.01
N LYS A 188 -13.36 23.30 21.50
CA LYS A 188 -14.22 22.35 20.75
C LYS A 188 -13.52 21.81 19.52
N HIS A 189 -12.87 22.68 18.76
CA HIS A 189 -12.10 22.25 17.58
C HIS A 189 -10.99 21.24 17.95
N MET A 190 -10.25 21.49 19.04
CA MET A 190 -9.24 20.53 19.53
C MET A 190 -9.87 19.19 19.93
N GLU A 191 -11.04 19.22 20.58
CA GLU A 191 -11.74 18.00 20.95
C GLU A 191 -12.15 17.16 19.73
N GLU A 192 -12.64 17.80 18.66
CA GLU A 192 -12.97 17.15 17.39
C GLU A 192 -11.74 16.49 16.76
N LEU A 193 -10.58 17.18 16.74
CA LEU A 193 -9.33 16.64 16.23
C LEU A 193 -8.88 15.39 17.01
N ILE A 194 -8.98 15.42 18.34
CA ILE A 194 -8.61 14.28 19.20
C ILE A 194 -9.57 13.09 18.97
N GLN A 195 -10.87 13.37 18.81
CA GLN A 195 -11.87 12.33 18.52
C GLN A 195 -11.60 11.67 17.16
N ASP A 196 -11.25 12.42 16.12
CA ASP A 196 -10.87 11.90 14.82
C ASP A 196 -9.63 11.02 14.87
N LEU A 197 -8.59 11.46 15.58
CA LEU A 197 -7.38 10.68 15.79
C LEU A 197 -7.66 9.36 16.52
N SER A 198 -8.48 9.42 17.56
CA SER A 198 -8.91 8.25 18.32
C SER A 198 -9.67 7.25 17.41
N LEU A 199 -10.61 7.77 16.63
CA LEU A 199 -11.42 6.96 15.71
C LEU A 199 -10.56 6.27 14.65
N VAL A 200 -9.63 6.99 14.01
CA VAL A 200 -8.68 6.40 13.04
C VAL A 200 -7.85 5.30 13.69
N THR A 201 -7.37 5.53 14.91
CA THR A 201 -6.58 4.54 15.65
C THR A 201 -7.40 3.28 15.96
N GLN A 202 -8.69 3.42 16.29
CA GLN A 202 -9.60 2.30 16.54
C GLN A 202 -9.90 1.53 15.24
N LEU A 203 -10.17 2.24 14.14
CA LEU A 203 -10.45 1.66 12.82
C LEU A 203 -9.26 0.88 12.23
N ASN A 204 -8.04 1.20 12.63
CA ASN A 204 -6.82 0.55 12.17
C ASN A 204 -6.39 -0.67 12.98
N ARG A 205 -7.03 -0.96 14.11
CA ARG A 205 -6.74 -2.18 14.87
C ARG A 205 -7.20 -3.41 14.10
N ALA A 206 -6.33 -4.39 13.99
CA ALA A 206 -6.53 -5.61 13.18
C ALA A 206 -7.77 -6.44 13.59
N ASP A 207 -8.28 -6.25 14.80
CA ASP A 207 -9.46 -6.97 15.31
C ASP A 207 -10.81 -6.41 14.80
N GLY A 208 -10.79 -5.37 13.98
CA GLY A 208 -11.89 -4.93 13.09
C GLY A 208 -13.25 -4.60 13.72
N ALA A 209 -13.44 -4.87 14.98
CA ALA A 209 -14.73 -4.72 15.63
C ALA A 209 -14.84 -3.35 16.31
N LEU A 210 -15.11 -2.32 15.49
CA LEU A 210 -15.81 -1.17 16.05
C LEU A 210 -17.19 -1.68 16.51
N PRO A 211 -17.58 -1.52 17.77
CA PRO A 211 -18.90 -1.93 18.22
C PRO A 211 -19.96 -1.00 17.60
N LEU A 212 -20.41 -1.35 16.40
CA LEU A 212 -21.48 -0.61 15.71
C LEU A 212 -22.81 -0.86 16.42
N GLN A 213 -23.53 0.20 16.69
CA GLN A 213 -24.91 0.13 17.15
C GLN A 213 -25.85 0.39 15.96
N LYS A 214 -25.86 -0.55 15.00
CA LYS A 214 -26.76 -0.46 13.84
C LYS A 214 -28.20 -0.61 14.31
N THR A 215 -29.05 0.27 13.85
CA THR A 215 -30.51 0.23 14.05
C THR A 215 -31.19 0.55 12.74
N ASN A 216 -32.34 -0.09 12.49
CA ASN A 216 -33.14 0.12 11.28
C ASN A 216 -33.81 1.50 11.36
N GLN A 217 -33.41 2.43 10.49
CA GLN A 217 -33.84 3.81 10.49
C GLN A 217 -34.08 4.34 9.07
N ASP A 218 -34.94 5.32 8.97
CA ASP A 218 -35.19 6.05 7.72
C ASP A 218 -34.02 6.98 7.40
N ILE A 219 -33.21 6.61 6.39
CA ILE A 219 -32.03 7.36 5.95
C ILE A 219 -32.41 8.71 5.29
N VAL A 220 -33.61 8.81 4.70
CA VAL A 220 -34.11 10.03 4.08
C VAL A 220 -34.32 11.11 5.16
N GLU A 221 -35.10 10.79 6.17
CA GLU A 221 -35.41 11.73 7.27
C GLU A 221 -34.14 12.02 8.09
N PHE A 222 -33.26 11.04 8.27
CA PHE A 222 -31.98 11.21 8.95
C PHE A 222 -31.09 12.20 8.20
N THR A 223 -30.88 12.00 6.89
CA THR A 223 -30.03 12.88 6.08
C THR A 223 -30.60 14.28 5.99
N LYS A 224 -31.93 14.42 5.86
CA LYS A 224 -32.60 15.72 5.83
C LYS A 224 -32.32 16.54 7.10
N ARG A 225 -32.32 15.89 8.28
CA ARG A 225 -31.97 16.55 9.55
C ARG A 225 -30.50 17.00 9.55
N VAL A 226 -29.58 16.14 9.12
CA VAL A 226 -28.15 16.50 9.06
C VAL A 226 -27.91 17.66 8.10
N VAL A 227 -28.57 17.68 6.94
CA VAL A 227 -28.50 18.81 5.98
C VAL A 227 -29.00 20.11 6.64
N ALA A 228 -30.13 20.04 7.35
CA ALA A 228 -30.68 21.22 8.06
C ALA A 228 -29.74 21.72 9.16
N ASP A 229 -29.13 20.81 9.92
CA ASP A 229 -28.15 21.16 10.96
C ASP A 229 -26.93 21.88 10.37
N ILE A 230 -26.42 21.39 9.23
CA ILE A 230 -25.29 22.02 8.53
C ILE A 230 -25.70 23.37 7.94
N SER A 231 -26.87 23.48 7.35
CA SER A 231 -27.38 24.75 6.80
C SER A 231 -27.48 25.86 7.87
N ASN A 232 -27.68 25.49 9.12
CA ASN A 232 -27.70 26.43 10.26
C ASN A 232 -26.29 26.75 10.80
N ASN A 233 -25.24 26.12 10.28
CA ASN A 233 -23.87 26.44 10.70
C ASN A 233 -23.44 27.79 10.08
N PRO A 234 -22.82 28.70 10.82
CA PRO A 234 -22.31 29.98 10.28
C PRO A 234 -21.36 29.81 9.12
N GLN A 235 -20.54 28.73 9.07
CA GLN A 235 -19.62 28.44 7.98
C GLN A 235 -20.34 28.07 6.67
N ALA A 236 -21.58 27.61 6.74
CA ALA A 236 -22.39 27.26 5.58
C ALA A 236 -23.24 28.43 5.06
N SER A 237 -23.23 29.59 5.73
CA SER A 237 -24.12 30.71 5.44
C SER A 237 -24.01 31.28 4.02
N CYS A 238 -22.85 31.13 3.38
CA CYS A 238 -22.59 31.58 2.01
C CYS A 238 -22.81 30.48 0.96
N TYR A 239 -23.25 29.27 1.35
CA TYR A 239 -23.43 28.13 0.45
C TYR A 239 -24.90 27.76 0.30
N HIS A 240 -25.25 27.15 -0.84
CA HIS A 240 -26.62 26.71 -1.12
C HIS A 240 -26.72 25.20 -1.03
N LEU A 241 -27.31 24.68 0.05
CA LEU A 241 -27.55 23.25 0.23
C LEU A 241 -28.92 22.87 -0.29
N HIS A 242 -28.97 21.95 -1.25
CA HIS A 242 -30.19 21.45 -1.87
C HIS A 242 -30.39 19.99 -1.49
N PHE A 243 -31.57 19.64 -0.93
CA PHE A 243 -31.91 18.25 -0.63
C PHE A 243 -32.98 17.75 -1.59
N GLN A 244 -32.77 16.59 -2.22
CA GLN A 244 -33.68 15.99 -3.19
C GLN A 244 -33.83 14.48 -2.94
N THR A 245 -35.03 13.97 -3.08
CA THR A 245 -35.30 12.51 -3.03
C THR A 245 -36.57 12.20 -3.78
N ASP A 246 -36.62 11.02 -4.40
CA ASP A 246 -37.79 10.48 -5.07
C ASP A 246 -38.59 9.52 -4.19
N SER A 247 -38.08 9.22 -2.98
CA SER A 247 -38.70 8.26 -2.03
C SER A 247 -39.11 8.96 -0.76
N SER A 248 -40.29 8.63 -0.24
CA SER A 248 -40.81 9.21 1.02
C SER A 248 -40.06 8.72 2.25
N ALA A 249 -39.56 7.47 2.23
CA ALA A 249 -38.77 6.86 3.29
C ALA A 249 -37.95 5.70 2.71
N ILE A 250 -36.75 5.48 3.20
CA ILE A 250 -35.86 4.35 2.85
C ILE A 250 -35.25 3.83 4.15
N TYR A 251 -35.60 2.62 4.55
CA TYR A 251 -35.11 2.01 5.78
C TYR A 251 -33.83 1.22 5.53
N VAL A 252 -32.79 1.50 6.34
CA VAL A 252 -31.46 0.88 6.28
C VAL A 252 -30.92 0.70 7.69
N ASP A 253 -30.11 -0.32 7.91
CA ASP A 253 -29.41 -0.55 9.18
C ASP A 253 -28.10 0.22 9.23
N PHE A 254 -28.06 1.25 10.08
CA PHE A 254 -26.85 2.03 10.29
C PHE A 254 -26.71 2.52 11.72
N ASP A 255 -25.47 2.86 12.07
CA ASP A 255 -25.15 3.58 13.32
C ASP A 255 -25.29 5.08 13.10
N SER A 256 -26.24 5.70 13.80
CA SER A 256 -26.60 7.12 13.63
C SER A 256 -25.41 8.06 13.85
N LYS A 257 -24.55 7.76 14.85
CA LYS A 257 -23.40 8.58 15.20
C LYS A 257 -22.37 8.58 14.06
N PHE A 258 -22.07 7.42 13.52
CA PHE A 258 -21.10 7.29 12.44
C PHE A 258 -21.66 7.77 11.11
N MET A 259 -22.95 7.54 10.83
CA MET A 259 -23.58 8.06 9.62
C MET A 259 -23.63 9.59 9.63
N GLN A 260 -23.94 10.22 10.77
CA GLN A 260 -23.85 11.65 10.92
C GLN A 260 -22.44 12.16 10.61
N ARG A 261 -21.40 11.47 11.12
CA ARG A 261 -20.01 11.84 10.86
C ARG A 261 -19.62 11.73 9.39
N ILE A 262 -20.10 10.67 8.70
CA ILE A 262 -19.92 10.50 7.25
C ILE A 262 -20.47 11.71 6.49
N LEU A 263 -21.75 12.02 6.71
CA LEU A 263 -22.44 13.09 6.01
C LEU A 263 -21.85 14.47 6.32
N GLN A 264 -21.52 14.75 7.59
CA GLN A 264 -20.87 15.99 8.00
C GLN A 264 -19.51 16.17 7.33
N ASN A 265 -18.64 15.16 7.37
CA ASN A 265 -17.31 15.24 6.74
C ASN A 265 -17.40 15.51 5.24
N MET A 266 -18.35 14.89 4.55
CA MET A 266 -18.50 15.08 3.10
C MET A 266 -19.02 16.48 2.75
N MET A 267 -20.08 16.94 3.43
CA MET A 267 -20.65 18.26 3.18
C MET A 267 -19.73 19.39 3.62
N MET A 268 -19.06 19.24 4.78
CA MET A 268 -18.07 20.23 5.23
C MET A 268 -16.86 20.28 4.30
N ASN A 269 -16.45 19.17 3.70
CA ASN A 269 -15.42 19.16 2.65
C ASN A 269 -15.84 20.03 1.45
N SER A 270 -17.09 19.89 0.99
CA SER A 270 -17.62 20.73 -0.09
C SER A 270 -17.72 22.20 0.29
N ILE A 271 -17.93 22.52 1.56
CA ILE A 271 -17.97 23.91 2.07
C ILE A 271 -16.54 24.47 2.17
N LEU A 272 -15.61 23.76 2.81
CA LEU A 272 -14.28 24.29 3.14
C LEU A 272 -13.35 24.41 1.93
N HIS A 273 -13.54 23.59 0.92
CA HIS A 273 -12.64 23.53 -0.25
C HIS A 273 -13.18 24.21 -1.51
N ASN A 274 -14.37 24.81 -1.42
CA ASN A 274 -14.97 25.53 -2.54
C ASN A 274 -15.17 27.02 -2.23
N PRO A 275 -15.22 27.88 -3.23
CA PRO A 275 -15.51 29.28 -3.06
C PRO A 275 -16.94 29.51 -2.54
N ASP A 276 -17.18 30.67 -1.92
CA ASP A 276 -18.52 31.11 -1.53
C ASP A 276 -19.52 30.99 -2.69
N HIS A 277 -20.79 30.77 -2.37
CA HIS A 277 -21.89 30.59 -3.32
C HIS A 277 -21.84 29.30 -4.15
N THR A 278 -21.05 28.32 -3.74
CA THR A 278 -21.10 26.98 -4.35
C THR A 278 -22.42 26.30 -3.99
N ASP A 279 -23.07 25.67 -4.98
CA ASP A 279 -24.23 24.82 -4.79
C ASP A 279 -23.82 23.40 -4.39
N ILE A 280 -24.41 22.87 -3.33
CA ILE A 280 -24.20 21.51 -2.84
C ILE A 280 -25.53 20.77 -2.89
N TYR A 281 -25.56 19.70 -3.68
CA TYR A 281 -26.74 18.86 -3.88
C TYR A 281 -26.60 17.54 -3.09
N VAL A 282 -27.55 17.24 -2.24
CA VAL A 282 -27.66 15.98 -1.51
C VAL A 282 -28.88 15.25 -2.04
N GLN A 283 -28.66 14.13 -2.72
CA GLN A 283 -29.72 13.32 -3.33
C GLN A 283 -29.74 11.93 -2.71
N ILE A 284 -30.95 11.41 -2.44
CA ILE A 284 -31.12 10.04 -1.96
C ILE A 284 -32.05 9.31 -2.92
N ALA A 285 -31.62 8.11 -3.35
CA ALA A 285 -32.36 7.24 -4.23
C ALA A 285 -32.44 5.83 -3.68
N ASP A 286 -33.53 5.14 -3.98
CA ASP A 286 -33.72 3.72 -3.69
C ASP A 286 -33.51 2.90 -4.98
N THR A 287 -32.53 2.01 -4.97
CA THR A 287 -32.28 1.09 -6.10
C THR A 287 -32.87 -0.31 -5.86
N GLY A 288 -33.67 -0.49 -4.79
CA GLY A 288 -34.21 -1.77 -4.38
C GLY A 288 -33.26 -2.56 -3.48
N GLU A 289 -32.03 -2.81 -3.92
CA GLU A 289 -31.00 -3.52 -3.15
C GLU A 289 -30.18 -2.59 -2.23
N HIS A 290 -30.03 -1.32 -2.61
CA HIS A 290 -29.23 -0.32 -1.89
C HIS A 290 -29.98 0.99 -1.73
N ALA A 291 -29.73 1.66 -0.60
CA ALA A 291 -29.95 3.09 -0.48
C ALA A 291 -28.71 3.81 -1.01
N VAL A 292 -28.91 4.73 -1.93
CA VAL A 292 -27.83 5.47 -2.58
C VAL A 292 -27.91 6.93 -2.18
N ILE A 293 -26.82 7.46 -1.63
CA ILE A 293 -26.67 8.86 -1.25
C ILE A 293 -25.65 9.50 -2.21
N HIS A 294 -26.08 10.52 -2.93
CA HIS A 294 -25.20 11.34 -3.76
C HIS A 294 -25.00 12.70 -3.10
N ILE A 295 -23.75 13.14 -2.97
CA ILE A 295 -23.39 14.49 -2.54
C ILE A 295 -22.52 15.09 -3.64
N LYS A 296 -23.05 16.12 -4.29
CA LYS A 296 -22.40 16.77 -5.45
C LYS A 296 -22.28 18.26 -5.22
N ASP A 297 -21.12 18.84 -5.48
CA ASP A 297 -20.89 20.26 -5.56
C ASP A 297 -20.56 20.70 -7.01
N ASN A 298 -20.76 21.98 -7.32
CA ASN A 298 -20.37 22.62 -8.57
C ASN A 298 -19.09 23.47 -8.40
N GLY A 299 -18.22 23.10 -7.46
CA GLY A 299 -17.04 23.85 -7.09
C GLY A 299 -15.82 23.62 -7.95
N VAL A 300 -14.62 23.80 -7.35
CA VAL A 300 -13.34 23.78 -8.08
C VAL A 300 -12.93 22.40 -8.61
N GLY A 301 -13.47 21.32 -8.04
CA GLY A 301 -13.12 19.95 -8.39
C GLY A 301 -11.68 19.58 -8.06
N MET A 302 -11.28 18.37 -8.46
CA MET A 302 -9.97 17.78 -8.15
C MET A 302 -9.31 17.18 -9.38
N PRO A 303 -7.97 17.28 -9.54
CA PRO A 303 -7.22 16.55 -10.56
C PRO A 303 -7.17 15.04 -10.26
N ALA A 304 -7.02 14.21 -11.29
CA ALA A 304 -7.09 12.76 -11.19
C ALA A 304 -6.16 12.15 -10.12
N HIS A 305 -4.95 12.67 -9.97
CA HIS A 305 -4.01 12.18 -8.96
C HIS A 305 -4.49 12.42 -7.51
N MET A 306 -5.29 13.47 -7.27
CA MET A 306 -5.90 13.71 -5.95
C MET A 306 -7.07 12.77 -5.71
N VAL A 307 -7.88 12.52 -6.73
CA VAL A 307 -9.02 11.57 -6.65
C VAL A 307 -8.53 10.16 -6.30
N GLU A 308 -7.42 9.71 -6.92
CA GLU A 308 -6.82 8.40 -6.68
C GLU A 308 -6.37 8.18 -5.23
N HIS A 309 -5.92 9.25 -4.57
CA HIS A 309 -5.39 9.19 -3.20
C HIS A 309 -6.33 9.74 -2.14
N LEU A 310 -7.52 10.22 -2.52
CA LEU A 310 -8.43 10.97 -1.63
C LEU A 310 -8.82 10.20 -0.35
N PHE A 311 -8.99 8.90 -0.44
CA PHE A 311 -9.35 8.04 0.68
C PHE A 311 -8.15 7.43 1.42
N GLN A 312 -6.94 7.70 0.97
CA GLN A 312 -5.73 7.23 1.64
C GLN A 312 -5.52 8.00 2.94
N GLN A 313 -5.14 7.26 3.97
CA GLN A 313 -4.78 7.87 5.25
C GLN A 313 -3.52 8.71 5.06
N TYR A 314 -3.47 9.83 5.76
CA TYR A 314 -2.34 10.77 5.76
C TYR A 314 -2.17 11.58 4.46
N TYR A 315 -3.06 11.42 3.49
CA TYR A 315 -2.99 12.18 2.25
C TYR A 315 -3.60 13.59 2.43
N ARG A 316 -2.81 14.61 2.15
CA ARG A 316 -3.25 16.01 2.03
C ARG A 316 -2.97 16.48 0.61
N GLY A 317 -4.00 16.91 -0.10
CA GLY A 317 -3.81 17.59 -1.38
C GLY A 317 -3.10 18.93 -1.17
N THR A 318 -1.87 19.05 -1.63
CA THR A 318 -0.98 20.21 -1.39
C THR A 318 -1.29 21.45 -2.23
N THR A 319 -2.45 21.57 -2.86
CA THR A 319 -2.72 22.59 -3.88
C THR A 319 -3.39 23.88 -3.39
N THR A 320 -3.62 24.06 -2.10
CA THR A 320 -4.12 25.33 -1.59
C THR A 320 -3.14 25.96 -0.62
N ASP A 321 -2.55 27.09 -1.03
CA ASP A 321 -1.83 28.06 -0.17
C ASP A 321 -2.75 28.69 0.91
N SER A 322 -4.00 28.24 0.98
CA SER A 322 -4.93 28.63 2.01
C SER A 322 -4.66 27.80 3.26
N THR A 323 -4.55 28.46 4.38
CA THR A 323 -4.58 27.97 5.76
C THR A 323 -5.88 27.20 6.08
N SER A 324 -6.38 26.38 5.16
CA SER A 324 -7.60 25.62 5.34
C SER A 324 -7.37 24.54 6.40
N GLU A 325 -8.06 24.71 7.50
CA GLU A 325 -8.13 23.84 8.66
C GLU A 325 -8.68 22.46 8.25
N GLY A 326 -7.83 21.55 7.82
CA GLY A 326 -8.23 20.17 7.50
C GLY A 326 -7.18 19.17 7.90
N THR A 327 -7.53 18.17 8.72
CA THR A 327 -6.60 17.15 9.26
C THR A 327 -6.13 16.14 8.22
N GLY A 328 -6.72 16.11 7.02
CA GLY A 328 -6.52 15.03 6.05
C GLY A 328 -7.08 13.67 6.49
N LEU A 329 -7.84 13.64 7.59
CA LEU A 329 -8.44 12.40 8.13
C LEU A 329 -9.88 12.20 7.67
N GLY A 330 -10.61 13.28 7.38
CA GLY A 330 -12.05 13.26 7.16
C GLY A 330 -12.48 12.23 6.10
N MET A 331 -11.85 12.22 4.93
CA MET A 331 -12.21 11.28 3.85
C MET A 331 -11.74 9.85 4.09
N ALA A 332 -10.61 9.64 4.76
CA ALA A 332 -10.17 8.32 5.19
C ALA A 332 -11.14 7.72 6.25
N ILE A 333 -11.63 8.56 7.18
CA ILE A 333 -12.66 8.19 8.16
C ILE A 333 -13.95 7.82 7.43
N VAL A 334 -14.43 8.65 6.49
CA VAL A 334 -15.63 8.38 5.68
C VAL A 334 -15.52 7.02 5.01
N TYR A 335 -14.42 6.75 4.31
CA TYR A 335 -14.19 5.48 3.62
C TYR A 335 -14.30 4.28 4.55
N LYS A 336 -13.61 4.33 5.68
CA LYS A 336 -13.63 3.26 6.69
C LYS A 336 -15.00 3.08 7.33
N LEU A 337 -15.68 4.19 7.68
CA LEU A 337 -17.01 4.13 8.27
C LEU A 337 -18.06 3.56 7.29
N VAL A 338 -17.97 3.90 6.01
CA VAL A 338 -18.84 3.29 4.97
C VAL A 338 -18.57 1.80 4.86
N GLN A 339 -17.28 1.36 4.88
CA GLN A 339 -16.94 -0.07 4.83
C GLN A 339 -17.49 -0.85 6.03
N VAL A 340 -17.40 -0.33 7.26
CA VAL A 340 -17.96 -1.03 8.44
C VAL A 340 -19.49 -1.06 8.47
N HIS A 341 -20.14 -0.24 7.61
CA HIS A 341 -21.56 -0.34 7.33
C HIS A 341 -21.89 -1.28 6.15
N ASP A 342 -20.92 -2.08 5.69
CA ASP A 342 -21.02 -2.96 4.53
C ASP A 342 -21.37 -2.23 3.22
N GLY A 343 -21.13 -0.91 3.20
CA GLY A 343 -21.37 -0.02 2.07
C GLY A 343 -20.14 0.16 1.17
N THR A 344 -20.37 0.85 0.06
CA THR A 344 -19.33 1.29 -0.86
C THR A 344 -19.41 2.78 -1.09
N ILE A 345 -18.25 3.42 -1.30
CA ILE A 345 -18.15 4.84 -1.67
C ILE A 345 -17.30 4.99 -2.93
N SER A 346 -17.75 5.85 -3.81
CA SER A 346 -16.99 6.28 -5.01
C SER A 346 -17.00 7.80 -5.13
N VAL A 347 -16.02 8.33 -5.86
CA VAL A 347 -15.86 9.76 -6.12
C VAL A 347 -15.57 9.98 -7.60
N GLU A 348 -16.20 10.99 -8.18
CA GLU A 348 -15.96 11.49 -9.52
C GLU A 348 -15.71 12.99 -9.41
N SER A 349 -14.60 13.47 -9.96
CA SER A 349 -14.24 14.89 -9.93
C SER A 349 -13.33 15.25 -11.09
N GLU A 350 -13.54 16.42 -11.65
CA GLU A 350 -12.67 17.04 -12.65
C GLU A 350 -12.44 18.51 -12.29
N PRO A 351 -11.25 19.05 -12.57
CA PRO A 351 -10.98 20.47 -12.34
C PRO A 351 -12.04 21.40 -12.95
N SER A 352 -12.56 22.32 -12.16
CA SER A 352 -13.60 23.29 -12.51
C SER A 352 -14.98 22.69 -12.86
N GLN A 353 -15.22 21.40 -12.56
CA GLN A 353 -16.53 20.77 -12.77
C GLN A 353 -17.18 20.30 -11.45
N GLY A 354 -16.51 20.57 -10.31
CA GLY A 354 -16.98 20.15 -9.01
C GLY A 354 -16.65 18.69 -8.68
N THR A 355 -17.24 18.20 -7.58
CA THR A 355 -17.01 16.84 -7.06
C THR A 355 -18.34 16.15 -6.82
N SER A 356 -18.41 14.86 -7.13
CA SER A 356 -19.57 14.01 -6.89
C SER A 356 -19.16 12.77 -6.11
N PHE A 357 -19.69 12.63 -4.90
CA PHE A 357 -19.55 11.44 -4.09
C PHE A 357 -20.81 10.58 -4.17
N THR A 358 -20.63 9.27 -4.21
CA THR A 358 -21.72 8.30 -4.20
C THR A 358 -21.49 7.25 -3.12
N ILE A 359 -22.38 7.18 -2.12
CA ILE A 359 -22.40 6.13 -1.11
C ILE A 359 -23.52 5.16 -1.43
N ARG A 360 -23.26 3.86 -1.36
CA ARG A 360 -24.26 2.78 -1.46
C ARG A 360 -24.27 1.99 -0.18
N LEU A 361 -25.42 1.91 0.47
CA LEU A 361 -25.64 1.14 1.70
C LEU A 361 -26.55 -0.02 1.39
N PRO A 362 -26.23 -1.27 1.75
CA PRO A 362 -27.09 -2.41 1.52
C PRO A 362 -28.37 -2.29 2.37
N LYS A 363 -29.52 -2.65 1.79
CA LYS A 363 -30.77 -2.81 2.52
C LYS A 363 -30.84 -4.23 3.11
N GLU A 364 -31.55 -4.40 4.24
CA GLU A 364 -31.72 -5.75 4.81
C GLU A 364 -32.26 -6.75 3.78
N GLY A 365 -31.63 -7.91 3.67
CA GLY A 365 -32.02 -9.02 2.80
C GLY A 365 -31.03 -9.39 1.71
N VAL A 366 -30.02 -8.57 1.42
CA VAL A 366 -28.94 -8.88 0.47
C VAL A 366 -27.66 -9.17 1.25
N SER A 367 -27.62 -10.34 1.90
CA SER A 367 -26.37 -10.90 2.40
C SER A 367 -25.47 -11.18 1.19
N SER A 368 -24.32 -10.53 1.11
CA SER A 368 -23.29 -10.81 0.10
C SER A 368 -22.79 -12.26 0.27
N LEU A 369 -23.44 -13.20 -0.39
CA LEU A 369 -22.92 -14.52 -0.71
C LEU A 369 -22.11 -14.35 -1.99
N GLY A 370 -20.76 -14.28 -1.82
CA GLY A 370 -19.84 -14.23 -2.94
C GLY A 370 -18.41 -14.23 -2.43
#